data_25ca99bd4555c28c8193d9465e68c79c
#
_entry.id   25ca99bd4555c28c8193d9465e68c79c
#
_cell.length_a   1.000
_cell.length_b   1.000
_cell.length_c   1.000
_cell.angle_alpha   90.00
_cell.angle_beta   90.00
_cell.angle_gamma   90.00
#
_symmetry.space_group_name_H-M   'P 1'
#
loop_
_entity.id
_entity.type
_entity.pdbx_description
1 polymer ?
#
loop_
_entity_poly.entity_id
_entity_poly.type
_entity_poly.pdbx_seq_one_letter_code
_entity_poly.pdbx_strand_id
1 'polypeptide(L)'
;MKLTVILLMGSRDLTEPGVVAGTLADIAFNIAEGPVIVRHGACPGANSADQNASDWINSIGNRHGVLEDPMPADWDNCAPNCPPPDGHRRIKRPGDTAHPGLLPDYCPGAGPRRNAAMVAKQPRPEYGIAFPEPGQPNYGTRNCTRLAEAAGIPVKQITP
;
A
#
# COMPACT_ATOMS: atom_id res chain seq x y z
N MET A 1 -2.49 23.21 13.19
CA MET A 1 -3.12 21.90 12.96
C MET A 1 -2.05 20.85 12.73
N LYS A 2 -2.20 19.69 13.31
CA LYS A 2 -1.22 18.61 13.22
C LYS A 2 -1.41 17.85 11.91
N LEU A 3 -0.35 17.71 11.11
CA LEU A 3 -0.33 16.82 9.97
C LEU A 3 -0.10 15.38 10.46
N THR A 4 -0.94 14.46 10.03
CA THR A 4 -0.81 13.03 10.32
C THR A 4 -0.48 12.26 9.04
N VAL A 5 0.56 11.44 9.06
CA VAL A 5 0.89 10.53 7.96
C VAL A 5 0.51 9.11 8.37
N ILE A 6 -0.29 8.45 7.55
CA ILE A 6 -0.75 7.08 7.75
C ILE A 6 -0.17 6.20 6.66
N LEU A 7 0.37 5.05 7.04
CA LEU A 7 0.79 4.01 6.10
C LEU A 7 -0.37 3.05 5.90
N LEU A 8 -0.84 2.91 4.65
CA LEU A 8 -1.91 1.98 4.30
C LEU A 8 -1.35 0.82 3.49
N MET A 9 -1.71 -0.37 3.88
CA MET A 9 -1.35 -1.61 3.20
C MET A 9 -2.52 -2.58 3.21
N GLY A 10 -2.62 -3.43 2.21
CA GLY A 10 -3.72 -4.39 2.20
C GLY A 10 -3.69 -5.33 1.00
N SER A 11 -4.62 -6.27 1.02
CA SER A 11 -4.82 -7.23 -0.05
C SER A 11 -5.23 -6.54 -1.36
N ARG A 12 -4.86 -7.16 -2.47
CA ARG A 12 -5.37 -6.81 -3.81
C ARG A 12 -6.72 -7.45 -4.13
N ASP A 13 -7.15 -8.39 -3.30
CA ASP A 13 -8.29 -9.26 -3.54
C ASP A 13 -9.29 -9.21 -2.37
N LEU A 14 -9.61 -8.00 -1.87
CA LEU A 14 -10.58 -7.83 -0.80
C LEU A 14 -11.98 -8.25 -1.28
N THR A 15 -12.64 -9.12 -0.53
CA THR A 15 -14.05 -9.48 -0.80
C THR A 15 -15.01 -8.37 -0.41
N GLU A 16 -14.63 -7.53 0.57
CA GLU A 16 -15.40 -6.37 1.02
C GLU A 16 -14.56 -5.09 0.95
N PRO A 17 -14.25 -4.59 -0.27
CA PRO A 17 -13.33 -3.46 -0.43
C PRO A 17 -13.86 -2.15 0.16
N GLY A 18 -15.16 -2.02 0.40
CA GLY A 18 -15.77 -0.84 1.04
C GLY A 18 -15.28 -0.58 2.46
N VAL A 19 -14.68 -1.56 3.13
CA VAL A 19 -14.08 -1.39 4.46
C VAL A 19 -12.98 -0.32 4.45
N VAL A 20 -12.26 -0.17 3.34
CA VAL A 20 -11.19 0.83 3.20
C VAL A 20 -11.75 2.25 3.27
N ALA A 21 -12.74 2.54 2.44
CA ALA A 21 -13.40 3.85 2.42
C ALA A 21 -14.04 4.18 3.77
N GLY A 22 -14.72 3.21 4.39
CA GLY A 22 -15.34 3.38 5.72
C GLY A 22 -14.33 3.73 6.81
N THR A 23 -13.18 3.04 6.81
CA THR A 23 -12.10 3.30 7.77
C THR A 23 -11.49 4.69 7.55
N LEU A 24 -11.20 5.07 6.31
CA LEU A 24 -10.64 6.39 6.00
C LEU A 24 -11.62 7.52 6.33
N ALA A 25 -12.92 7.31 6.09
CA ALA A 25 -13.96 8.27 6.47
C ALA A 25 -14.01 8.45 8.00
N ASP A 26 -13.94 7.37 8.76
CA ASP A 26 -13.92 7.46 10.22
C ASP A 26 -12.69 8.24 10.73
N ILE A 27 -11.53 7.98 10.16
CA ILE A 27 -10.32 8.72 10.50
C ILE A 27 -10.48 10.21 10.19
N ALA A 28 -10.95 10.54 8.99
CA ALA A 28 -11.07 11.92 8.54
C ALA A 28 -12.09 12.73 9.34
N PHE A 29 -13.22 12.12 9.71
CA PHE A 29 -14.33 12.84 10.33
C PHE A 29 -14.38 12.74 11.85
N ASN A 30 -13.81 11.70 12.45
CA ASN A 30 -13.97 11.43 13.88
C ASN A 30 -12.64 11.40 14.66
N ILE A 31 -11.50 11.19 14.01
CA ILE A 31 -10.24 10.94 14.70
C ILE A 31 -9.19 12.02 14.45
N ALA A 32 -9.01 12.43 13.19
CA ALA A 32 -7.94 13.35 12.82
C ALA A 32 -8.20 14.78 13.30
N GLU A 33 -7.17 15.39 13.89
CA GLU A 33 -7.20 16.78 14.35
C GLU A 33 -6.70 17.78 13.29
N GLY A 34 -6.31 17.30 12.12
CA GLY A 34 -5.77 18.11 11.04
C GLY A 34 -5.64 17.32 9.73
N PRO A 35 -4.87 17.84 8.77
CA PRO A 35 -4.68 17.15 7.49
C PRO A 35 -4.09 15.75 7.65
N VAL A 36 -4.51 14.84 6.77
CA VAL A 36 -4.05 13.46 6.74
C VAL A 36 -3.41 13.17 5.39
N ILE A 37 -2.24 12.56 5.39
CA ILE A 37 -1.62 11.97 4.20
C ILE A 37 -1.70 10.45 4.32
N VAL A 38 -2.29 9.81 3.34
CA VAL A 38 -2.38 8.36 3.24
C VAL A 38 -1.32 7.88 2.24
N ARG A 39 -0.27 7.29 2.75
CA ARG A 39 0.80 6.70 1.93
C ARG A 39 0.48 5.25 1.64
N HIS A 40 0.49 4.87 0.37
CA HIS A 40 0.15 3.51 -0.06
C HIS A 40 0.94 3.08 -1.30
N GLY A 41 0.86 1.80 -1.63
CA GLY A 41 1.68 1.19 -2.68
C GLY A 41 1.13 1.30 -4.09
N ALA A 42 0.01 1.98 -4.28
CA ALA A 42 -0.63 2.16 -5.59
C ALA A 42 -0.90 0.85 -6.35
N CYS A 43 -1.17 -0.24 -5.65
CA CYS A 43 -1.56 -1.49 -6.29
C CYS A 43 -2.92 -1.31 -6.99
N PRO A 44 -3.01 -1.58 -8.30
CA PRO A 44 -4.25 -1.40 -9.05
C PRO A 44 -5.25 -2.53 -8.79
N GLY A 45 -6.50 -2.28 -9.16
CA GLY A 45 -7.57 -3.27 -9.17
C GLY A 45 -8.77 -2.87 -8.32
N ALA A 46 -9.96 -3.24 -8.77
CA ALA A 46 -11.22 -2.86 -8.12
C ALA A 46 -11.32 -3.35 -6.66
N ASN A 47 -10.66 -4.45 -6.34
CA ASN A 47 -10.66 -5.07 -5.00
C ASN A 47 -9.36 -4.79 -4.22
N SER A 48 -8.48 -3.96 -4.75
CA SER A 48 -7.24 -3.56 -4.08
C SER A 48 -7.53 -2.54 -2.97
N ALA A 49 -6.92 -2.75 -1.80
CA ALA A 49 -6.99 -1.77 -0.72
C ALA A 49 -6.44 -0.41 -1.16
N ASP A 50 -5.30 -0.39 -1.84
CA ASP A 50 -4.65 0.83 -2.32
C ASP A 50 -5.53 1.59 -3.32
N GLN A 51 -6.13 0.88 -4.29
CA GLN A 51 -7.00 1.50 -5.28
C GLN A 51 -8.26 2.06 -4.64
N ASN A 52 -8.86 1.33 -3.71
CA ASN A 52 -10.05 1.81 -2.99
C ASN A 52 -9.73 3.04 -2.12
N ALA A 53 -8.55 3.10 -1.52
CA ALA A 53 -8.09 4.29 -0.80
C ALA A 53 -7.95 5.48 -1.76
N SER A 54 -7.26 5.30 -2.88
CA SER A 54 -7.07 6.33 -3.90
C SER A 54 -8.42 6.86 -4.43
N ASP A 55 -9.34 5.97 -4.77
CA ASP A 55 -10.66 6.34 -5.28
C ASP A 55 -11.46 7.17 -4.27
N TRP A 56 -11.47 6.77 -3.00
CA TRP A 56 -12.16 7.52 -1.96
C TRP A 56 -11.51 8.88 -1.72
N ILE A 57 -10.18 8.95 -1.64
CA ILE A 57 -9.45 10.21 -1.43
C ILE A 57 -9.74 11.19 -2.57
N ASN A 58 -9.66 10.73 -3.81
CA ASN A 58 -9.83 11.61 -4.97
C ASN A 58 -11.29 12.02 -5.22
N SER A 59 -12.27 11.25 -4.75
CA SER A 59 -13.69 11.59 -4.89
C SER A 59 -14.24 12.40 -3.70
N ILE A 60 -13.79 12.10 -2.49
CA ILE A 60 -14.37 12.67 -1.25
C ILE A 60 -13.27 13.25 -0.36
N GLY A 61 -12.27 12.44 0.00
CA GLY A 61 -11.31 12.73 1.07
C GLY A 61 -10.53 14.01 0.88
N ASN A 62 -10.16 14.34 -0.37
CA ASN A 62 -9.40 15.56 -0.69
C ASN A 62 -10.11 16.85 -0.30
N ARG A 63 -11.44 16.86 -0.31
CA ARG A 63 -12.26 18.00 0.15
C ARG A 63 -12.30 18.13 1.67
N HIS A 64 -11.86 17.11 2.37
CA HIS A 64 -11.85 17.01 3.83
C HIS A 64 -10.44 16.92 4.41
N GLY A 65 -9.44 17.38 3.66
CA GLY A 65 -8.06 17.44 4.14
C GLY A 65 -7.31 16.11 4.11
N VAL A 66 -7.79 15.11 3.36
CA VAL A 66 -7.08 13.85 3.15
C VAL A 66 -6.44 13.84 1.77
N LEU A 67 -5.13 13.66 1.74
CA LEU A 67 -4.34 13.57 0.50
C LEU A 67 -3.68 12.21 0.41
N GLU A 68 -3.39 11.76 -0.81
CA GLU A 68 -2.63 10.52 -1.01
C GLU A 68 -1.15 10.78 -1.31
N ASP A 69 -0.32 9.84 -0.90
CA ASP A 69 1.10 9.75 -1.26
C ASP A 69 1.34 8.37 -1.87
N PRO A 70 0.98 8.18 -3.16
CA PRO A 70 1.12 6.89 -3.82
C PRO A 70 2.58 6.61 -4.15
N MET A 71 3.03 5.39 -3.86
CA MET A 71 4.39 4.92 -4.12
C MET A 71 4.35 3.60 -4.89
N PRO A 72 4.15 3.62 -6.21
CA PRO A 72 4.13 2.40 -7.02
C PRO A 72 5.49 1.70 -7.01
N ALA A 73 5.47 0.36 -7.05
CA ALA A 73 6.70 -0.42 -7.19
C ALA A 73 7.21 -0.35 -8.64
N ASP A 74 8.52 -0.29 -8.79
CA ASP A 74 9.17 -0.35 -10.10
C ASP A 74 9.46 -1.82 -10.45
N TRP A 75 8.46 -2.48 -11.00
CA TRP A 75 8.54 -3.88 -11.36
C TRP A 75 9.47 -4.18 -12.55
N ASP A 76 9.76 -3.18 -13.35
CA ASP A 76 10.60 -3.34 -14.54
C ASP A 76 12.09 -3.44 -14.20
N ASN A 77 12.54 -2.86 -13.10
CA ASN A 77 13.95 -2.75 -12.77
C ASN A 77 14.36 -3.55 -11.53
N CYS A 78 15.52 -4.20 -11.63
CA CYS A 78 16.18 -4.81 -10.49
C CYS A 78 17.08 -3.81 -9.77
N ALA A 79 17.27 -4.00 -8.46
CA ALA A 79 18.28 -3.28 -7.70
C ALA A 79 19.66 -3.91 -7.90
N PRO A 80 20.77 -3.16 -7.65
CA PRO A 80 22.14 -3.70 -7.78
C PRO A 80 22.40 -4.93 -6.92
N ASN A 81 21.71 -5.08 -5.79
CA ASN A 81 21.86 -6.22 -4.89
C ASN A 81 20.91 -7.39 -5.20
N CYS A 82 20.13 -7.32 -6.28
CA CYS A 82 19.32 -8.45 -6.73
C CYS A 82 20.22 -9.59 -7.23
N PRO A 83 19.77 -10.86 -7.11
CA PRO A 83 20.45 -11.97 -7.76
C PRO A 83 20.57 -11.77 -9.29
N PRO A 84 21.45 -12.50 -9.98
CA PRO A 84 21.60 -12.40 -11.43
C PRO A 84 20.26 -12.50 -12.14
N PRO A 85 20.05 -11.74 -13.25
CA PRO A 85 18.76 -11.66 -13.94
C PRO A 85 18.17 -13.02 -14.33
N ASP A 86 19.01 -13.96 -14.80
CA ASP A 86 18.58 -15.26 -15.32
C ASP A 86 17.90 -16.17 -14.28
N GLY A 87 18.06 -15.92 -12.98
CA GLY A 87 17.46 -16.73 -11.94
C GLY A 87 16.48 -15.95 -11.04
N HIS A 88 16.31 -14.65 -11.27
CA HIS A 88 15.61 -13.78 -10.35
C HIS A 88 14.28 -13.26 -10.91
N ARG A 89 14.27 -12.78 -12.15
CA ARG A 89 13.08 -12.21 -12.77
C ARG A 89 12.04 -13.29 -13.07
N ARG A 90 10.76 -12.92 -12.97
CA ARG A 90 9.63 -13.81 -13.22
C ARG A 90 8.81 -13.33 -14.40
N ILE A 91 8.39 -14.27 -15.23
CA ILE A 91 7.52 -14.00 -16.38
C ILE A 91 6.10 -13.72 -15.87
N LYS A 92 5.48 -12.65 -16.36
CA LYS A 92 4.10 -12.32 -16.06
C LYS A 92 3.15 -13.36 -16.65
N ARG A 93 2.11 -13.70 -15.90
CA ARG A 93 1.02 -14.52 -16.42
C ARG A 93 0.17 -13.71 -17.41
N PRO A 94 -0.50 -14.35 -18.38
CA PRO A 94 -1.45 -13.65 -19.24
C PRO A 94 -2.50 -12.91 -18.40
N GLY A 95 -2.73 -11.63 -18.71
CA GLY A 95 -3.67 -10.79 -17.98
C GLY A 95 -3.19 -10.28 -16.63
N ASP A 96 -1.90 -10.38 -16.32
CA ASP A 96 -1.33 -9.88 -15.07
C ASP A 96 -1.55 -8.37 -14.94
N THR A 97 -2.24 -7.96 -13.88
CA THR A 97 -2.43 -6.56 -13.49
C THR A 97 -1.72 -6.22 -12.18
N ALA A 98 -1.13 -7.22 -11.52
CA ALA A 98 -0.50 -7.08 -10.21
C ALA A 98 0.90 -6.48 -10.28
N HIS A 99 1.57 -6.59 -11.42
CA HIS A 99 2.96 -6.15 -11.64
C HIS A 99 3.01 -5.18 -12.83
N PRO A 100 2.37 -4.01 -12.74
CA PRO A 100 2.33 -3.07 -13.86
C PRO A 100 3.72 -2.60 -14.26
N GLY A 101 3.98 -2.56 -15.57
CA GLY A 101 5.23 -2.14 -16.16
C GLY A 101 5.23 -2.43 -17.67
N LEU A 102 6.32 -2.05 -18.32
CA LEU A 102 6.45 -2.15 -19.79
C LEU A 102 6.97 -3.51 -20.24
N LEU A 103 7.64 -4.28 -19.36
CA LEU A 103 8.28 -5.53 -19.70
C LEU A 103 7.34 -6.73 -19.52
N PRO A 104 7.58 -7.83 -20.25
CA PRO A 104 6.80 -9.07 -20.09
C PRO A 104 7.15 -9.86 -18.81
N ASP A 105 8.20 -9.44 -18.11
CA ASP A 105 8.64 -10.01 -16.84
C ASP A 105 8.74 -8.92 -15.77
N TYR A 106 9.03 -9.31 -14.55
CA TYR A 106 9.15 -8.38 -13.43
C TYR A 106 10.19 -8.82 -12.41
N CYS A 107 10.71 -7.85 -11.65
CA CYS A 107 11.58 -8.10 -10.50
C CYS A 107 10.74 -8.37 -9.25
N PRO A 108 10.74 -9.59 -8.68
CA PRO A 108 9.95 -9.88 -7.48
C PRO A 108 10.41 -9.12 -6.23
N GLY A 109 11.60 -8.56 -6.24
CA GLY A 109 12.11 -7.71 -5.16
C GLY A 109 11.57 -6.28 -5.17
N ALA A 110 10.88 -5.85 -6.23
CA ALA A 110 10.39 -4.47 -6.36
C ALA A 110 9.34 -4.12 -5.30
N GLY A 111 8.41 -5.02 -5.01
CA GLY A 111 7.40 -4.83 -3.97
C GLY A 111 7.99 -4.62 -2.57
N PRO A 112 8.82 -5.53 -2.08
CA PRO A 112 9.52 -5.36 -0.80
C PRO A 112 10.37 -4.08 -0.72
N ARG A 113 11.09 -3.72 -1.78
CA ARG A 113 11.87 -2.47 -1.81
C ARG A 113 10.96 -1.25 -1.68
N ARG A 114 9.85 -1.23 -2.40
CA ARG A 114 8.86 -0.17 -2.31
C ARG A 114 8.28 -0.09 -0.90
N ASN A 115 7.96 -1.23 -0.28
CA ASN A 115 7.45 -1.25 1.10
C ASN A 115 8.46 -0.64 2.08
N ALA A 116 9.75 -0.99 1.96
CA ALA A 116 10.81 -0.39 2.78
C ALA A 116 10.90 1.12 2.57
N ALA A 117 10.79 1.58 1.32
CA ALA A 117 10.80 3.01 0.99
C ALA A 117 9.59 3.76 1.59
N MET A 118 8.40 3.16 1.59
CA MET A 118 7.21 3.76 2.21
C MET A 118 7.38 3.96 3.72
N VAL A 119 7.97 2.97 4.38
CA VAL A 119 8.24 3.04 5.83
C VAL A 119 9.28 4.10 6.16
N ALA A 120 10.31 4.24 5.36
CA ALA A 120 11.45 5.14 5.61
C ALA A 120 11.23 6.59 5.19
N LYS A 121 10.32 6.84 4.22
CA LYS A 121 10.09 8.18 3.65
C LYS A 121 9.61 9.17 4.70
N GLN A 122 10.22 10.35 4.72
CA GLN A 122 9.76 11.47 5.55
C GLN A 122 8.62 12.24 4.86
N PRO A 123 7.65 12.81 5.60
CA PRO A 123 7.45 12.63 7.03
C PRO A 123 7.15 11.18 7.39
N ARG A 124 7.68 10.74 8.52
CA ARG A 124 7.49 9.36 8.99
C ARG A 124 6.01 9.08 9.27
N PRO A 125 5.48 7.91 8.88
CA PRO A 125 4.14 7.51 9.29
C PRO A 125 4.01 7.42 10.82
N GLU A 126 2.93 7.94 11.35
CA GLU A 126 2.63 7.83 12.79
C GLU A 126 2.13 6.43 13.14
N TYR A 127 1.33 5.87 12.26
CA TYR A 127 0.81 4.51 12.39
C TYR A 127 0.46 3.93 11.02
N GLY A 128 0.25 2.64 10.98
CA GLY A 128 -0.20 1.92 9.79
C GLY A 128 -1.59 1.31 9.99
N ILE A 129 -2.27 1.10 8.87
CA ILE A 129 -3.53 0.39 8.79
C ILE A 129 -3.38 -0.71 7.75
N ALA A 130 -3.65 -1.93 8.14
CA ALA A 130 -3.56 -3.09 7.26
C ALA A 130 -4.94 -3.70 7.02
N PHE A 131 -5.23 -4.00 5.76
CA PHE A 131 -6.47 -4.64 5.31
C PHE A 131 -6.14 -6.02 4.72
N PRO A 132 -5.86 -7.03 5.56
CA PRO A 132 -5.64 -8.38 5.06
C PRO A 132 -6.97 -9.01 4.62
N GLU A 133 -6.94 -9.83 3.58
CA GLU A 133 -8.09 -10.67 3.24
C GLU A 133 -8.03 -11.95 4.08
N PRO A 134 -9.08 -12.27 4.85
CA PRO A 134 -9.13 -13.50 5.64
C PRO A 134 -8.96 -14.75 4.76
N GLY A 135 -8.17 -15.70 5.23
CA GLY A 135 -7.92 -16.96 4.52
C GLY A 135 -6.92 -16.88 3.36
N GLN A 136 -6.35 -15.70 3.11
CA GLN A 136 -5.33 -15.49 2.08
C GLN A 136 -3.94 -15.32 2.72
N PRO A 137 -2.84 -15.62 1.99
CA PRO A 137 -1.48 -15.47 2.52
C PRO A 137 -1.10 -14.01 2.84
N ASN A 138 -1.61 -13.03 2.09
CA ASN A 138 -1.35 -11.60 2.29
C ASN A 138 0.15 -11.25 2.38
N TYR A 139 1.00 -11.82 1.52
CA TYR A 139 2.46 -11.69 1.62
C TYR A 139 2.95 -10.24 1.62
N GLY A 140 2.45 -9.42 0.69
CA GLY A 140 2.84 -8.02 0.60
C GLY A 140 2.40 -7.20 1.81
N THR A 141 1.19 -7.43 2.29
CA THR A 141 0.63 -6.78 3.49
C THR A 141 1.44 -7.16 4.74
N ARG A 142 1.76 -8.44 4.88
CA ARG A 142 2.57 -8.95 6.00
C ARG A 142 4.00 -8.42 5.97
N ASN A 143 4.62 -8.35 4.80
CA ASN A 143 5.95 -7.77 4.62
C ASN A 143 5.98 -6.31 5.05
N CYS A 144 5.03 -5.50 4.56
CA CYS A 144 4.94 -4.09 4.91
C CYS A 144 4.66 -3.88 6.40
N THR A 145 3.75 -4.66 6.98
CA THR A 145 3.44 -4.63 8.42
C THR A 145 4.69 -4.91 9.25
N ARG A 146 5.43 -5.95 8.90
CA ARG A 146 6.66 -6.32 9.61
C ARG A 146 7.72 -5.21 9.54
N LEU A 147 7.91 -4.60 8.38
CA LEU A 147 8.86 -3.50 8.21
C LEU A 147 8.45 -2.27 9.02
N ALA A 148 7.16 -1.94 9.03
CA ALA A 148 6.63 -0.82 9.80
C ALA A 148 6.83 -1.04 11.31
N GLU A 149 6.47 -2.20 11.82
CA GLU A 149 6.60 -2.54 13.24
C GLU A 149 8.08 -2.57 13.67
N ALA A 150 8.96 -3.11 12.83
CA ALA A 150 10.41 -3.09 13.09
C ALA A 150 10.97 -1.66 13.16
N ALA A 151 10.36 -0.71 12.45
CA ALA A 151 10.70 0.71 12.51
C ALA A 151 10.00 1.46 13.67
N GLY A 152 9.23 0.76 14.51
CA GLY A 152 8.50 1.35 15.63
C GLY A 152 7.20 2.06 15.23
N ILE A 153 6.66 1.76 14.05
CA ILE A 153 5.37 2.27 13.58
C ILE A 153 4.30 1.23 13.93
N PRO A 154 3.36 1.53 14.84
CA PRO A 154 2.30 0.59 15.18
C PRO A 154 1.35 0.39 14.00
N VAL A 155 0.91 -0.84 13.78
CA VAL A 155 0.00 -1.20 12.68
C VAL A 155 -1.27 -1.82 13.25
N LYS A 156 -2.42 -1.26 12.88
CA LYS A 156 -3.74 -1.78 13.20
C LYS A 156 -4.25 -2.65 12.05
N GLN A 157 -4.63 -3.88 12.37
CA GLN A 157 -5.29 -4.78 11.43
C GLN A 157 -6.80 -4.46 11.39
N ILE A 158 -7.35 -4.27 10.19
CA ILE A 158 -8.79 -4.08 9.97
C ILE A 158 -9.29 -5.26 9.17
N THR A 159 -10.20 -6.02 9.75
CA THR A 159 -10.90 -7.13 9.07
C THR A 159 -12.37 -6.79 8.93
N PRO A 160 -13.02 -7.24 7.85
CA PRO A 160 -14.45 -7.05 7.67
C PRO A 160 -15.28 -7.72 8.76
#